data_b99e4d5068ea29ef370a627f327e4fc3
#
_entry.id   b99e4d5068ea29ef370a627f327e4fc3
#
_cell.length_a   1.000
_cell.length_b   1.000
_cell.length_c   1.000
_cell.angle_alpha   90.00
_cell.angle_beta   90.00
_cell.angle_gamma   90.00
#
_symmetry.space_group_name_H-M   'P 1'
#
loop_
_entity.id
_entity.type
_entity.pdbx_description
1 polymer ?
#
loop_
_entity_poly.entity_id
_entity_poly.type
_entity_poly.pdbx_seq_one_letter_code
_entity_poly.pdbx_strand_id
1 'polypeptide(L)'
;MSGRVVSVLRYLLAFALVGVVGWGLQPLRLHLQQKERNAGLLLPAPEFDKTDALAQQLAWFSLGGLRTFAAEMLCVDATNAWLLQDWPRAHRRWSQITTLCPRRVNYWIRAARDMAKNAVAWVGNDETLSTHEKAVRSNDYLDAAEAFLQEGIANNPGNALLWLELAAFDEDLARRTNFTRAVENYRKAVELGASPMYRRWEFYNLCRIRGREQEAWQLGRELYREERHRAPSLRCLLLVLQNKLNIPEESRFTPEQLFGTRERARKQLRAFLHNDLRFPTTGIRELLHDE
;
A
#
# COMPACT_ATOMS: atom_id res chain seq x y z
N MET A 1 46.62 32.95 30.00
CA MET A 1 46.02 31.95 29.08
C MET A 1 44.84 32.61 28.39
N SER A 2 44.83 32.63 27.08
CA SER A 2 43.78 33.31 26.31
C SER A 2 42.42 32.60 26.53
N GLY A 3 41.32 33.35 26.61
CA GLY A 3 39.98 32.82 26.86
C GLY A 3 39.56 31.70 25.87
N ARG A 4 40.15 31.64 24.68
CA ARG A 4 39.97 30.57 23.70
C ARG A 4 40.51 29.21 24.19
N VAL A 5 41.65 29.19 24.87
CA VAL A 5 42.25 27.94 25.40
C VAL A 5 41.36 27.36 26.53
N VAL A 6 40.78 28.19 27.37
CA VAL A 6 39.87 27.79 28.43
C VAL A 6 38.58 27.23 27.86
N SER A 7 38.04 27.79 26.76
CA SER A 7 36.85 27.30 26.10
C SER A 7 37.07 25.91 25.45
N VAL A 8 38.20 25.74 24.74
CA VAL A 8 38.55 24.45 24.12
C VAL A 8 38.73 23.38 25.18
N LEU A 9 39.38 23.68 26.31
CA LEU A 9 39.54 22.70 27.41
C LEU A 9 38.21 22.30 28.04
N ARG A 10 37.26 23.22 28.18
CA ARG A 10 35.89 22.91 28.64
C ARG A 10 35.15 21.98 27.71
N TYR A 11 35.22 22.17 26.40
CA TYR A 11 34.59 21.26 25.43
C TYR A 11 35.25 19.89 25.43
N LEU A 12 36.58 19.81 25.52
CA LEU A 12 37.26 18.53 25.62
C LEU A 12 36.90 17.76 26.91
N LEU A 13 36.83 18.48 28.05
CA LEU A 13 36.36 17.91 29.31
C LEU A 13 34.89 17.42 29.23
N ALA A 14 34.00 18.19 28.60
CA ALA A 14 32.62 17.78 28.42
C ALA A 14 32.52 16.54 27.52
N PHE A 15 33.27 16.46 26.42
CA PHE A 15 33.32 15.26 25.58
C PHE A 15 33.92 14.06 26.29
N ALA A 16 34.97 14.23 27.10
CA ALA A 16 35.55 13.16 27.91
C ALA A 16 34.56 12.66 28.94
N LEU A 17 33.83 13.57 29.61
CA LEU A 17 32.80 13.21 30.61
C LEU A 17 31.67 12.41 29.99
N VAL A 18 31.17 12.82 28.81
CA VAL A 18 30.15 12.09 28.04
C VAL A 18 30.67 10.70 27.66
N GLY A 19 31.94 10.60 27.23
CA GLY A 19 32.58 9.32 26.92
C GLY A 19 32.68 8.39 28.12
N VAL A 20 33.10 8.89 29.28
CA VAL A 20 33.21 8.12 30.53
C VAL A 20 31.84 7.66 31.03
N VAL A 21 30.85 8.54 31.04
CA VAL A 21 29.47 8.21 31.39
C VAL A 21 28.88 7.18 30.44
N GLY A 22 29.08 7.36 29.12
CA GLY A 22 28.64 6.40 28.10
C GLY A 22 29.29 5.02 28.27
N TRP A 23 30.57 4.99 28.62
CA TRP A 23 31.27 3.73 28.86
C TRP A 23 30.81 3.08 30.17
N GLY A 24 30.64 3.84 31.25
CA GLY A 24 30.12 3.34 32.53
C GLY A 24 28.68 2.79 32.44
N LEU A 25 27.86 3.32 31.52
CA LEU A 25 26.49 2.84 31.28
C LEU A 25 26.41 1.64 30.32
N GLN A 26 27.52 1.25 29.69
CA GLN A 26 27.56 0.13 28.73
C GLN A 26 26.99 -1.19 29.24
N PRO A 27 27.35 -1.67 30.48
CA PRO A 27 26.81 -2.94 30.99
C PRO A 27 25.29 -2.87 31.19
N LEU A 28 24.76 -1.75 31.66
CA LEU A 28 23.32 -1.55 31.82
C LEU A 28 22.62 -1.56 30.47
N ARG A 29 23.20 -0.89 29.49
CA ARG A 29 22.69 -0.87 28.09
C ARG A 29 22.66 -2.27 27.47
N LEU A 30 23.74 -3.05 27.62
CA LEU A 30 23.81 -4.42 27.10
C LEU A 30 22.77 -5.33 27.78
N HIS A 31 22.59 -5.18 29.09
CA HIS A 31 21.57 -5.93 29.86
C HIS A 31 20.15 -5.59 29.38
N LEU A 32 19.83 -4.31 29.20
CA LEU A 32 18.53 -3.86 28.66
C LEU A 32 18.32 -4.35 27.23
N GLN A 33 19.33 -4.24 26.37
CA GLN A 33 19.25 -4.73 24.99
C GLN A 33 19.01 -6.24 24.92
N GLN A 34 19.62 -7.02 25.82
CA GLN A 34 19.40 -8.46 25.88
C GLN A 34 17.97 -8.79 26.33
N LYS A 35 17.46 -8.05 27.32
CA LYS A 35 16.08 -8.19 27.81
C LYS A 35 15.05 -7.81 26.72
N GLU A 36 15.32 -6.75 25.99
CA GLU A 36 14.47 -6.30 24.88
C GLU A 36 14.53 -7.24 23.65
N ARG A 37 15.69 -7.84 23.36
CA ARG A 37 15.83 -8.92 22.37
C ARG A 37 15.01 -10.14 22.73
N ASN A 38 15.12 -10.59 23.98
CA ASN A 38 14.36 -11.75 24.48
C ASN A 38 12.85 -11.50 24.49
N ALA A 39 12.43 -10.25 24.64
CA ALA A 39 11.04 -9.83 24.54
C ALA A 39 10.58 -9.57 23.09
N GLY A 40 11.43 -9.78 22.07
CA GLY A 40 11.12 -9.52 20.66
C GLY A 40 10.91 -8.03 20.33
N LEU A 41 11.35 -7.13 21.20
CA LEU A 41 11.21 -5.69 21.04
C LEU A 41 12.37 -5.06 20.25
N LEU A 42 13.54 -5.70 20.27
CA LEU A 42 14.71 -5.28 19.51
C LEU A 42 14.83 -6.06 18.21
N LEU A 43 14.88 -5.31 17.12
CA LEU A 43 15.15 -5.85 15.80
C LEU A 43 16.65 -6.17 15.65
N PRO A 44 17.02 -7.18 14.83
CA PRO A 44 18.42 -7.46 14.51
C PRO A 44 19.11 -6.22 13.93
N ALA A 45 20.45 -6.19 14.00
CA ALA A 45 21.21 -5.13 13.37
C ALA A 45 20.96 -5.15 11.85
N PRO A 46 20.67 -4.01 11.22
CA PRO A 46 20.45 -3.97 9.77
C PRO A 46 21.76 -4.26 9.04
N GLU A 47 21.68 -5.11 8.01
CA GLU A 47 22.77 -5.35 7.09
C GLU A 47 22.62 -4.41 5.90
N PHE A 48 23.63 -3.59 5.64
CA PHE A 48 23.68 -2.68 4.50
C PHE A 48 24.80 -3.08 3.55
N ASP A 49 24.63 -2.70 2.29
CA ASP A 49 25.71 -2.84 1.31
C ASP A 49 26.95 -2.07 1.78
N LYS A 50 28.08 -2.78 1.87
CA LYS A 50 29.36 -2.24 2.35
C LYS A 50 29.94 -1.16 1.44
N THR A 51 29.44 -1.03 0.23
CA THR A 51 29.88 -0.02 -0.74
C THR A 51 29.20 1.34 -0.55
N ASP A 52 28.09 1.41 0.22
CA ASP A 52 27.38 2.66 0.48
C ASP A 52 27.89 3.33 1.77
N ALA A 53 28.80 4.32 1.61
CA ALA A 53 29.39 5.06 2.73
C ALA A 53 28.34 5.72 3.65
N LEU A 54 27.24 6.25 3.07
CA LEU A 54 26.16 6.85 3.84
C LEU A 54 25.41 5.78 4.66
N ALA A 55 25.12 4.63 4.07
CA ALA A 55 24.48 3.53 4.77
C ALA A 55 25.35 3.00 5.92
N GLN A 56 26.67 2.91 5.73
CA GLN A 56 27.60 2.53 6.79
C GLN A 56 27.59 3.52 7.95
N GLN A 57 27.66 4.83 7.69
CA GLN A 57 27.58 5.86 8.73
C GLN A 57 26.25 5.75 9.51
N LEU A 58 25.14 5.55 8.80
CA LEU A 58 23.82 5.44 9.42
C LEU A 58 23.64 4.13 10.19
N ALA A 59 24.32 3.04 9.81
CA ALA A 59 24.37 1.82 10.60
C ALA A 59 24.96 2.04 11.99
N TRP A 60 26.02 2.86 12.12
CA TRP A 60 26.59 3.25 13.41
C TRP A 60 25.58 4.01 14.29
N PHE A 61 24.82 4.95 13.71
CA PHE A 61 23.74 5.64 14.43
C PHE A 61 22.63 4.68 14.87
N SER A 62 22.32 3.64 14.09
CA SER A 62 21.29 2.67 14.44
C SER A 62 21.66 1.82 15.66
N LEU A 63 22.95 1.51 15.86
CA LEU A 63 23.45 0.81 17.06
C LEU A 63 23.30 1.67 18.32
N GLY A 64 23.30 2.99 18.20
CA GLY A 64 23.09 3.95 19.28
C GLY A 64 21.63 4.21 19.66
N GLY A 65 20.65 3.54 19.07
CA GLY A 65 19.23 3.81 19.29
C GLY A 65 18.65 4.92 18.40
N LEU A 66 19.43 5.46 17.47
CA LEU A 66 19.03 6.55 16.57
C LEU A 66 18.47 6.06 15.23
N ARG A 67 17.91 4.82 15.18
CA ARG A 67 17.37 4.21 13.94
C ARG A 67 16.36 5.11 13.22
N THR A 68 15.45 5.71 13.97
CA THR A 68 14.43 6.59 13.40
C THR A 68 15.08 7.84 12.78
N PHE A 69 16.06 8.44 13.45
CA PHE A 69 16.79 9.57 12.92
C PHE A 69 17.55 9.23 11.62
N ALA A 70 18.24 8.08 11.62
CA ALA A 70 18.90 7.57 10.43
C ALA A 70 17.91 7.34 9.27
N ALA A 71 16.74 6.75 9.56
CA ALA A 71 15.69 6.55 8.56
C ALA A 71 15.17 7.90 8.00
N GLU A 72 14.97 8.93 8.84
CA GLU A 72 14.52 10.24 8.38
C GLU A 72 15.59 10.94 7.49
N MET A 73 16.88 10.80 7.82
CA MET A 73 17.95 11.29 6.94
C MET A 73 17.94 10.60 5.57
N LEU A 74 17.71 9.28 5.54
CA LEU A 74 17.54 8.53 4.28
C LEU A 74 16.27 8.93 3.53
N CYS A 75 15.18 9.29 4.24
CA CYS A 75 13.97 9.80 3.61
C CYS A 75 14.23 11.11 2.84
N VAL A 76 15.06 12.00 3.38
CA VAL A 76 15.49 13.21 2.66
C VAL A 76 16.23 12.83 1.38
N ASP A 77 17.17 11.88 1.46
CA ASP A 77 17.93 11.42 0.28
C ASP A 77 17.04 10.67 -0.74
N ALA A 78 16.07 9.85 -0.28
CA ALA A 78 15.08 9.22 -1.14
C ALA A 78 14.20 10.26 -1.86
N THR A 79 13.83 11.35 -1.16
CA THR A 79 13.07 12.45 -1.75
C THR A 79 13.91 13.19 -2.80
N ASN A 80 15.20 13.44 -2.54
CA ASN A 80 16.11 14.01 -3.52
C ASN A 80 16.26 13.11 -4.76
N ALA A 81 16.42 11.80 -4.57
CA ALA A 81 16.47 10.83 -5.65
C ALA A 81 15.16 10.86 -6.48
N TRP A 82 14.00 10.97 -5.84
CA TRP A 82 12.71 11.13 -6.51
C TRP A 82 12.66 12.42 -7.34
N LEU A 83 13.09 13.56 -6.80
CA LEU A 83 13.15 14.85 -7.52
C LEU A 83 14.07 14.79 -8.74
N LEU A 84 15.17 14.05 -8.64
CA LEU A 84 16.15 13.85 -9.72
C LEU A 84 15.74 12.69 -10.66
N GLN A 85 14.64 12.02 -10.39
CA GLN A 85 14.17 10.83 -11.14
C GLN A 85 15.19 9.67 -11.16
N ASP A 86 16.06 9.61 -10.15
CA ASP A 86 17.00 8.51 -9.91
C ASP A 86 16.29 7.38 -9.15
N TRP A 87 15.47 6.62 -9.87
CA TRP A 87 14.64 5.54 -9.30
C TRP A 87 15.45 4.40 -8.70
N PRO A 88 16.59 3.97 -9.28
CA PRO A 88 17.45 2.99 -8.63
C PRO A 88 17.98 3.46 -7.27
N ARG A 89 18.34 4.73 -7.12
CA ARG A 89 18.74 5.31 -5.84
C ARG A 89 17.55 5.40 -4.88
N ALA A 90 16.40 5.86 -5.35
CA ALA A 90 15.18 5.91 -4.53
C ALA A 90 14.82 4.52 -3.98
N HIS A 91 14.84 3.48 -4.82
CA HIS A 91 14.60 2.09 -4.41
C HIS A 91 15.59 1.63 -3.32
N ARG A 92 16.91 1.83 -3.53
CA ARG A 92 17.92 1.49 -2.51
C ARG A 92 17.67 2.21 -1.19
N ARG A 93 17.33 3.51 -1.22
CA ARG A 93 17.05 4.27 0.01
C ARG A 93 15.81 3.75 0.73
N TRP A 94 14.73 3.47 0.00
CA TRP A 94 13.54 2.86 0.59
C TRP A 94 13.83 1.50 1.23
N SER A 95 14.62 0.64 0.60
CA SER A 95 15.03 -0.64 1.17
C SER A 95 15.80 -0.46 2.49
N GLN A 96 16.72 0.52 2.53
CA GLN A 96 17.46 0.85 3.76
C GLN A 96 16.55 1.41 4.86
N ILE A 97 15.60 2.28 4.53
CA ILE A 97 14.63 2.87 5.46
C ILE A 97 13.75 1.79 6.08
N THR A 98 13.23 0.88 5.27
CA THR A 98 12.36 -0.21 5.74
C THR A 98 13.12 -1.23 6.57
N THR A 99 14.40 -1.49 6.25
CA THR A 99 15.30 -2.33 7.07
C THR A 99 15.59 -1.68 8.43
N LEU A 100 15.80 -0.36 8.49
CA LEU A 100 16.01 0.37 9.75
C LEU A 100 14.76 0.38 10.64
N CYS A 101 13.60 0.59 10.05
CA CYS A 101 12.35 0.79 10.75
C CYS A 101 11.22 -0.13 10.23
N PRO A 102 11.35 -1.47 10.27
CA PRO A 102 10.42 -2.41 9.63
C PRO A 102 9.02 -2.39 10.21
N ARG A 103 8.83 -1.89 11.44
CA ARG A 103 7.50 -1.72 12.04
C ARG A 103 6.80 -0.40 11.66
N ARG A 104 7.46 0.47 10.91
CA ARG A 104 6.87 1.72 10.40
C ARG A 104 6.14 1.48 9.07
N VAL A 105 4.86 1.12 9.17
CA VAL A 105 3.97 0.79 8.05
C VAL A 105 4.03 1.82 6.92
N ASN A 106 4.05 3.12 7.25
CA ASN A 106 4.06 4.19 6.26
C ASN A 106 5.28 4.18 5.32
N TYR A 107 6.42 3.67 5.79
CA TYR A 107 7.60 3.58 4.94
C TYR A 107 7.43 2.52 3.84
N TRP A 108 6.84 1.37 4.17
CA TRP A 108 6.51 0.32 3.22
C TRP A 108 5.52 0.79 2.15
N ILE A 109 4.45 1.46 2.60
CA ILE A 109 3.42 2.01 1.71
C ILE A 109 4.01 3.07 0.78
N ARG A 110 4.84 3.97 1.31
CA ARG A 110 5.47 5.03 0.51
C ARG A 110 6.45 4.45 -0.50
N ALA A 111 7.29 3.51 -0.10
CA ALA A 111 8.21 2.80 -0.98
C ALA A 111 7.47 2.12 -2.14
N ALA A 112 6.42 1.35 -1.84
CA ALA A 112 5.61 0.70 -2.84
C ALA A 112 4.93 1.69 -3.81
N ARG A 113 4.36 2.78 -3.29
CA ARG A 113 3.71 3.81 -4.12
C ARG A 113 4.71 4.53 -5.02
N ASP A 114 5.91 4.83 -4.54
CA ASP A 114 6.94 5.46 -5.35
C ASP A 114 7.35 4.56 -6.51
N MET A 115 7.52 3.27 -6.28
CA MET A 115 7.85 2.31 -7.34
C MET A 115 6.66 2.10 -8.28
N ALA A 116 5.47 1.74 -7.76
CA ALA A 116 4.33 1.38 -8.59
C ALA A 116 3.73 2.57 -9.37
N LYS A 117 3.75 3.77 -8.81
CA LYS A 117 3.09 4.93 -9.44
C LYS A 117 4.08 5.84 -10.11
N ASN A 118 5.05 6.35 -9.36
CA ASN A 118 5.93 7.40 -9.84
C ASN A 118 6.99 6.87 -10.81
N ALA A 119 7.70 5.78 -10.47
CA ALA A 119 8.71 5.21 -11.35
C ALA A 119 8.10 4.63 -12.64
N VAL A 120 6.99 3.92 -12.52
CA VAL A 120 6.26 3.37 -13.69
C VAL A 120 5.74 4.48 -14.61
N ALA A 121 5.14 5.54 -14.04
CA ALA A 121 4.66 6.66 -14.84
C ALA A 121 5.81 7.38 -15.55
N TRP A 122 6.95 7.57 -14.87
CA TRP A 122 8.15 8.16 -15.47
C TRP A 122 8.68 7.32 -16.64
N VAL A 123 8.83 6.01 -16.45
CA VAL A 123 9.22 5.07 -17.53
C VAL A 123 8.25 5.15 -18.70
N GLY A 124 6.94 5.21 -18.43
CA GLY A 124 5.93 5.32 -19.48
C GLY A 124 6.07 6.58 -20.35
N ASN A 125 6.50 7.68 -19.73
CA ASN A 125 6.67 8.99 -20.40
C ASN A 125 8.07 9.20 -21.02
N ASP A 126 9.02 8.30 -20.79
CA ASP A 126 10.39 8.42 -21.34
C ASP A 126 10.37 8.08 -22.85
N GLU A 127 10.45 9.11 -23.68
CA GLU A 127 10.41 8.97 -25.15
C GLU A 127 11.69 8.30 -25.72
N THR A 128 12.76 8.22 -24.95
CA THR A 128 14.01 7.57 -25.36
C THR A 128 13.95 6.06 -25.33
N LEU A 129 12.98 5.49 -24.61
CA LEU A 129 12.82 4.05 -24.42
C LEU A 129 11.86 3.45 -25.45
N SER A 130 12.21 2.30 -26.00
CA SER A 130 11.31 1.48 -26.79
C SER A 130 10.14 0.94 -25.96
N THR A 131 9.04 0.55 -26.61
CA THR A 131 7.89 -0.07 -25.94
C THR A 131 8.28 -1.29 -25.10
N HIS A 132 9.23 -2.09 -25.62
CA HIS A 132 9.72 -3.28 -24.92
C HIS A 132 10.50 -2.90 -23.63
N GLU A 133 11.42 -1.94 -23.74
CA GLU A 133 12.20 -1.46 -22.58
C GLU A 133 11.29 -0.83 -21.50
N LYS A 134 10.27 -0.05 -21.92
CA LYS A 134 9.26 0.48 -21.02
C LYS A 134 8.54 -0.64 -20.27
N ALA A 135 8.13 -1.70 -20.98
CA ALA A 135 7.45 -2.83 -20.37
C ALA A 135 8.34 -3.56 -19.36
N VAL A 136 9.61 -3.84 -19.70
CA VAL A 136 10.56 -4.50 -18.81
C VAL A 136 10.79 -3.66 -17.56
N ARG A 137 11.21 -2.40 -17.71
CA ARG A 137 11.48 -1.51 -16.56
C ARG A 137 10.26 -1.27 -15.69
N SER A 138 9.08 -1.12 -16.29
CA SER A 138 7.83 -0.97 -15.53
C SER A 138 7.54 -2.22 -14.71
N ASN A 139 7.78 -3.42 -15.27
CA ASN A 139 7.61 -4.67 -14.53
C ASN A 139 8.58 -4.79 -13.35
N ASP A 140 9.85 -4.40 -13.53
CA ASP A 140 10.85 -4.41 -12.44
C ASP A 140 10.40 -3.51 -11.28
N TYR A 141 9.86 -2.32 -11.57
CA TYR A 141 9.34 -1.44 -10.53
C TYR A 141 8.04 -1.94 -9.89
N LEU A 142 7.19 -2.62 -10.65
CA LEU A 142 5.99 -3.27 -10.10
C LEU A 142 6.36 -4.44 -9.19
N ASP A 143 7.36 -5.24 -9.54
CA ASP A 143 7.88 -6.32 -8.70
C ASP A 143 8.48 -5.76 -7.40
N ALA A 144 9.26 -4.67 -7.49
CA ALA A 144 9.79 -3.99 -6.32
C ALA A 144 8.68 -3.44 -5.40
N ALA A 145 7.62 -2.86 -5.98
CA ALA A 145 6.50 -2.35 -5.22
C ALA A 145 5.75 -3.46 -4.48
N GLU A 146 5.50 -4.57 -5.17
CA GLU A 146 4.86 -5.75 -4.58
C GLU A 146 5.70 -6.33 -3.44
N ALA A 147 7.01 -6.45 -3.64
CA ALA A 147 7.94 -6.91 -2.61
C ALA A 147 7.88 -6.03 -1.35
N PHE A 148 7.89 -4.69 -1.50
CA PHE A 148 7.74 -3.79 -0.35
C PHE A 148 6.44 -4.03 0.42
N LEU A 149 5.31 -4.25 -0.25
CA LEU A 149 4.04 -4.53 0.42
C LEU A 149 4.05 -5.88 1.13
N GLN A 150 4.58 -6.93 0.49
CA GLN A 150 4.66 -8.28 1.06
C GLN A 150 5.60 -8.33 2.27
N GLU A 151 6.79 -7.72 2.18
CA GLU A 151 7.71 -7.60 3.30
C GLU A 151 7.13 -6.73 4.42
N GLY A 152 6.44 -5.65 4.07
CA GLY A 152 5.70 -4.81 5.00
C GLY A 152 4.68 -5.62 5.79
N ILE A 153 3.89 -6.48 5.14
CA ILE A 153 2.93 -7.40 5.75
C ILE A 153 3.65 -8.42 6.65
N ALA A 154 4.74 -9.01 6.18
CA ALA A 154 5.52 -9.97 6.97
C ALA A 154 6.04 -9.37 8.27
N ASN A 155 6.48 -8.11 8.24
CA ASN A 155 6.93 -7.37 9.43
C ASN A 155 5.79 -6.81 10.29
N ASN A 156 4.57 -6.66 9.74
CA ASN A 156 3.40 -6.06 10.41
C ASN A 156 2.12 -6.86 10.08
N PRO A 157 2.03 -8.15 10.45
CA PRO A 157 0.97 -9.05 9.97
C PRO A 157 -0.45 -8.66 10.40
N GLY A 158 -0.58 -7.94 11.52
CA GLY A 158 -1.86 -7.43 12.02
C GLY A 158 -2.28 -6.07 11.46
N ASN A 159 -1.53 -5.49 10.52
CA ASN A 159 -1.83 -4.15 10.04
C ASN A 159 -2.72 -4.17 8.79
N ALA A 160 -3.98 -3.77 8.95
CA ALA A 160 -4.98 -3.75 7.89
C ALA A 160 -4.62 -2.83 6.71
N LEU A 161 -3.86 -1.73 6.93
CA LEU A 161 -3.53 -0.77 5.88
C LEU A 161 -2.65 -1.36 4.79
N LEU A 162 -1.71 -2.24 5.16
CA LEU A 162 -0.83 -2.90 4.18
C LEU A 162 -1.62 -3.85 3.28
N TRP A 163 -2.60 -4.57 3.83
CA TRP A 163 -3.50 -5.41 3.05
C TRP A 163 -4.39 -4.57 2.12
N LEU A 164 -4.86 -3.39 2.56
CA LEU A 164 -5.59 -2.46 1.69
C LEU A 164 -4.72 -1.93 0.54
N GLU A 165 -3.47 -1.59 0.81
CA GLU A 165 -2.55 -1.12 -0.23
C GLU A 165 -2.23 -2.23 -1.24
N LEU A 166 -2.04 -3.48 -0.76
CA LEU A 166 -1.82 -4.62 -1.64
C LEU A 166 -3.08 -4.92 -2.48
N ALA A 167 -4.28 -4.83 -1.89
CA ALA A 167 -5.53 -4.97 -2.63
C ALA A 167 -5.69 -3.90 -3.72
N ALA A 168 -5.38 -2.64 -3.39
CA ALA A 168 -5.42 -1.53 -4.34
C ALA A 168 -4.36 -1.68 -5.46
N PHE A 169 -3.20 -2.24 -5.14
CA PHE A 169 -2.18 -2.59 -6.13
C PHE A 169 -2.68 -3.68 -7.09
N ASP A 170 -3.36 -4.71 -6.57
CA ASP A 170 -3.87 -5.83 -7.35
C ASP A 170 -5.08 -5.47 -8.23
N GLU A 171 -5.90 -4.50 -7.84
CA GLU A 171 -7.06 -4.08 -8.66
C GLU A 171 -6.74 -3.01 -9.71
N ASP A 172 -5.52 -2.47 -9.74
CA ASP A 172 -5.14 -1.38 -10.65
C ASP A 172 -5.21 -1.83 -12.12
N LEU A 173 -6.21 -1.28 -12.84
CA LEU A 173 -6.51 -1.64 -14.23
C LEU A 173 -5.41 -1.21 -15.22
N ALA A 174 -4.60 -0.24 -14.85
CA ALA A 174 -3.52 0.28 -15.69
C ALA A 174 -2.23 -0.54 -15.57
N ARG A 175 -2.21 -1.54 -14.68
CA ARG A 175 -1.02 -2.31 -14.34
C ARG A 175 -1.28 -3.81 -14.38
N ARG A 176 -0.63 -4.53 -13.49
CA ARG A 176 -0.70 -5.98 -13.34
C ARG A 176 -1.94 -6.36 -12.51
N THR A 177 -3.12 -6.39 -13.15
CA THR A 177 -4.38 -6.63 -12.46
C THR A 177 -4.54 -8.10 -12.03
N ASN A 178 -4.91 -8.32 -10.75
CA ASN A 178 -5.30 -9.61 -10.20
C ASN A 178 -6.51 -9.47 -9.27
N PHE A 179 -7.70 -9.49 -9.82
CA PHE A 179 -8.94 -9.32 -9.05
C PHE A 179 -9.15 -10.39 -7.99
N THR A 180 -8.72 -11.63 -8.22
CA THR A 180 -8.86 -12.72 -7.24
C THR A 180 -8.06 -12.40 -5.98
N ARG A 181 -6.81 -12.01 -6.15
CA ARG A 181 -5.95 -11.62 -5.03
C ARG A 181 -6.43 -10.33 -4.35
N ALA A 182 -6.94 -9.37 -5.13
CA ALA A 182 -7.55 -8.16 -4.58
C ALA A 182 -8.73 -8.47 -3.64
N VAL A 183 -9.62 -9.39 -4.02
CA VAL A 183 -10.74 -9.86 -3.17
C VAL A 183 -10.24 -10.41 -1.84
N GLU A 184 -9.24 -11.30 -1.88
CA GLU A 184 -8.66 -11.93 -0.68
C GLU A 184 -8.01 -10.88 0.23
N ASN A 185 -7.29 -9.93 -0.34
CA ASN A 185 -6.60 -8.88 0.40
C ASN A 185 -7.58 -7.88 1.03
N TYR A 186 -8.67 -7.47 0.34
CA TYR A 186 -9.72 -6.64 0.95
C TYR A 186 -10.43 -7.37 2.09
N ARG A 187 -10.74 -8.66 1.91
CA ARG A 187 -11.34 -9.49 2.95
C ARG A 187 -10.43 -9.56 4.17
N LYS A 188 -9.14 -9.83 3.95
CA LYS A 188 -8.15 -9.88 5.02
C LYS A 188 -8.00 -8.55 5.75
N ALA A 189 -8.01 -7.45 5.04
CA ALA A 189 -7.97 -6.12 5.64
C ALA A 189 -9.17 -5.87 6.57
N VAL A 190 -10.38 -6.25 6.15
CA VAL A 190 -11.60 -6.11 6.97
C VAL A 190 -11.55 -7.02 8.20
N GLU A 191 -11.09 -8.26 8.08
CA GLU A 191 -10.86 -9.18 9.21
C GLU A 191 -9.89 -8.58 10.25
N LEU A 192 -8.90 -7.81 9.80
CA LEU A 192 -7.92 -7.12 10.65
C LEU A 192 -8.39 -5.75 11.15
N GLY A 193 -9.66 -5.42 10.98
CA GLY A 193 -10.28 -4.21 11.54
C GLY A 193 -10.29 -3.01 10.59
N ALA A 194 -10.04 -3.17 9.29
CA ALA A 194 -10.32 -2.11 8.34
C ALA A 194 -11.82 -1.80 8.29
N SER A 195 -12.17 -0.59 7.85
CA SER A 195 -13.56 -0.17 7.75
C SER A 195 -14.39 -1.19 6.95
N PRO A 196 -15.58 -1.59 7.45
CA PRO A 196 -16.51 -2.47 6.71
C PRO A 196 -16.89 -1.93 5.32
N MET A 197 -16.67 -0.64 5.06
CA MET A 197 -16.85 -0.05 3.74
C MET A 197 -16.03 -0.75 2.65
N TYR A 198 -14.87 -1.33 3.00
CA TYR A 198 -14.02 -2.04 2.05
C TYR A 198 -14.61 -3.36 1.54
N ARG A 199 -15.64 -3.92 2.19
CA ARG A 199 -16.44 -5.04 1.63
C ARG A 199 -17.09 -4.68 0.29
N ARG A 200 -17.32 -3.39 0.03
CA ARG A 200 -17.82 -2.93 -1.28
C ARG A 200 -16.76 -3.05 -2.38
N TRP A 201 -15.47 -2.86 -2.06
CA TRP A 201 -14.37 -3.12 -3.00
C TRP A 201 -14.16 -4.63 -3.24
N GLU A 202 -14.31 -5.47 -2.19
CA GLU A 202 -14.40 -6.93 -2.36
C GLU A 202 -15.48 -7.29 -3.37
N PHE A 203 -16.70 -6.77 -3.20
CA PHE A 203 -17.81 -6.97 -4.12
C PHE A 203 -17.49 -6.52 -5.55
N TYR A 204 -16.90 -5.35 -5.72
CA TYR A 204 -16.56 -4.83 -7.06
C TYR A 204 -15.54 -5.70 -7.77
N ASN A 205 -14.56 -6.22 -7.06
CA ASN A 205 -13.57 -7.13 -7.64
C ASN A 205 -14.19 -8.51 -7.94
N LEU A 206 -15.06 -9.03 -7.08
CA LEU A 206 -15.82 -10.26 -7.37
C LEU A 206 -16.63 -10.17 -8.67
N CYS A 207 -17.27 -9.04 -8.92
CA CYS A 207 -18.04 -8.83 -10.16
C CYS A 207 -17.20 -8.92 -11.44
N ARG A 208 -15.88 -8.74 -11.34
CA ARG A 208 -14.93 -8.80 -12.48
C ARG A 208 -14.37 -10.21 -12.71
N ILE A 209 -14.58 -11.14 -11.77
CA ILE A 209 -14.04 -12.50 -11.84
C ILE A 209 -15.10 -13.42 -12.47
N ARG A 210 -14.76 -13.99 -13.62
CA ARG A 210 -15.62 -14.98 -14.27
C ARG A 210 -15.77 -16.22 -13.40
N GLY A 211 -17.00 -16.70 -13.23
CA GLY A 211 -17.32 -17.87 -12.44
C GLY A 211 -17.56 -17.60 -10.95
N ARG A 212 -17.39 -16.34 -10.48
CA ARG A 212 -17.72 -15.96 -9.09
C ARG A 212 -18.96 -15.06 -8.99
N GLU A 213 -19.79 -15.04 -10.02
CA GLU A 213 -20.98 -14.20 -10.08
C GLU A 213 -21.97 -14.49 -8.96
N GLN A 214 -22.13 -15.77 -8.59
CA GLN A 214 -23.02 -16.18 -7.52
C GLN A 214 -22.57 -15.64 -6.15
N GLU A 215 -21.26 -15.69 -5.89
CA GLU A 215 -20.68 -15.12 -4.68
C GLU A 215 -20.84 -13.59 -4.64
N ALA A 216 -20.56 -12.92 -5.78
CA ALA A 216 -20.79 -11.50 -5.93
C ALA A 216 -22.26 -11.13 -5.67
N TRP A 217 -23.20 -11.90 -6.19
CA TRP A 217 -24.63 -11.69 -5.97
C TRP A 217 -25.01 -11.77 -4.48
N GLN A 218 -24.55 -12.81 -3.80
CA GLN A 218 -24.81 -12.99 -2.37
C GLN A 218 -24.27 -11.82 -1.55
N LEU A 219 -22.99 -11.46 -1.76
CA LEU A 219 -22.35 -10.34 -1.07
C LEU A 219 -23.05 -9.02 -1.41
N GLY A 220 -23.38 -8.78 -2.67
CA GLY A 220 -24.07 -7.56 -3.10
C GLY A 220 -25.43 -7.38 -2.45
N ARG A 221 -26.23 -8.46 -2.33
CA ARG A 221 -27.52 -8.47 -1.61
C ARG A 221 -27.34 -8.18 -0.11
N GLU A 222 -26.33 -8.76 0.51
CA GLU A 222 -25.99 -8.49 1.91
C GLU A 222 -25.66 -7.01 2.12
N LEU A 223 -24.74 -6.47 1.32
CA LEU A 223 -24.32 -5.08 1.38
C LEU A 223 -25.50 -4.12 1.11
N TYR A 224 -26.39 -4.44 0.20
CA TYR A 224 -27.55 -3.59 -0.11
C TYR A 224 -28.51 -3.41 1.06
N ARG A 225 -28.55 -4.33 2.03
CA ARG A 225 -29.37 -4.17 3.24
C ARG A 225 -28.96 -2.98 4.08
N GLU A 226 -27.65 -2.63 4.06
CA GLU A 226 -27.11 -1.51 4.79
C GLU A 226 -27.05 -0.25 3.91
N GLU A 227 -27.68 0.84 4.35
CA GLU A 227 -27.79 2.08 3.56
C GLU A 227 -26.43 2.64 3.14
N ARG A 228 -25.43 2.59 4.02
CA ARG A 228 -24.07 3.06 3.75
C ARG A 228 -23.39 2.40 2.54
N HIS A 229 -23.83 1.22 2.12
CA HIS A 229 -23.27 0.49 0.98
C HIS A 229 -24.05 0.71 -0.33
N ARG A 230 -25.21 1.36 -0.31
CA ARG A 230 -26.10 1.55 -1.47
C ARG A 230 -25.57 2.55 -2.51
N ALA A 231 -24.29 2.43 -2.89
CA ALA A 231 -23.71 3.24 -3.95
C ALA A 231 -24.34 2.95 -5.31
N PRO A 232 -24.39 3.91 -6.25
CA PRO A 232 -24.93 3.69 -7.60
C PRO A 232 -24.33 2.49 -8.33
N SER A 233 -23.01 2.32 -8.26
CA SER A 233 -22.32 1.18 -8.90
C SER A 233 -22.75 -0.17 -8.34
N LEU A 234 -22.96 -0.29 -7.02
CA LEU A 234 -23.46 -1.52 -6.41
C LEU A 234 -24.87 -1.84 -6.92
N ARG A 235 -25.74 -0.84 -7.00
CA ARG A 235 -27.12 -1.02 -7.50
C ARG A 235 -27.15 -1.44 -8.98
N CYS A 236 -26.31 -0.84 -9.82
CA CYS A 236 -26.17 -1.23 -11.23
C CYS A 236 -25.67 -2.68 -11.35
N LEU A 237 -24.66 -3.06 -10.58
CA LEU A 237 -24.10 -4.41 -10.60
C LEU A 237 -25.07 -5.46 -10.10
N LEU A 238 -25.97 -5.14 -9.15
CA LEU A 238 -27.06 -6.06 -8.76
C LEU A 238 -28.00 -6.35 -9.93
N LEU A 239 -28.37 -5.35 -10.74
CA LEU A 239 -29.17 -5.58 -11.95
C LEU A 239 -28.43 -6.43 -12.99
N VAL A 240 -27.13 -6.17 -13.18
CA VAL A 240 -26.29 -6.97 -14.09
C VAL A 240 -26.18 -8.41 -13.65
N LEU A 241 -25.89 -8.64 -12.36
CA LEU A 241 -25.69 -9.98 -11.81
C LEU A 241 -26.99 -10.82 -11.85
N GLN A 242 -28.14 -10.22 -11.51
CA GLN A 242 -29.41 -10.97 -11.57
C GLN A 242 -29.76 -11.42 -13.00
N ASN A 243 -29.45 -10.60 -14.02
CA ASN A 243 -29.64 -10.97 -15.41
C ASN A 243 -28.66 -12.07 -15.84
N LYS A 244 -27.38 -11.91 -15.49
CA LYS A 244 -26.33 -12.87 -15.82
C LYS A 244 -26.54 -14.24 -15.19
N LEU A 245 -27.10 -14.29 -13.98
CA LEU A 245 -27.39 -15.52 -13.22
C LEU A 245 -28.78 -16.08 -13.49
N ASN A 246 -29.61 -15.43 -14.31
CA ASN A 246 -31.01 -15.79 -14.54
C ASN A 246 -31.80 -15.99 -13.22
N ILE A 247 -31.61 -15.06 -12.28
CA ILE A 247 -32.29 -15.11 -10.97
C ILE A 247 -33.81 -15.13 -11.20
N PRO A 248 -34.59 -15.98 -10.49
CA PRO A 248 -36.05 -16.02 -10.59
C PRO A 248 -36.71 -14.67 -10.29
N GLU A 249 -37.81 -14.33 -10.98
CA GLU A 249 -38.48 -13.02 -10.87
C GLU A 249 -38.83 -12.63 -9.44
N GLU A 250 -39.28 -13.58 -8.62
CA GLU A 250 -39.65 -13.32 -7.24
C GLU A 250 -38.47 -12.86 -6.37
N SER A 251 -37.23 -13.15 -6.81
CA SER A 251 -35.98 -12.82 -6.10
C SER A 251 -35.23 -11.66 -6.74
N ARG A 252 -35.75 -11.08 -7.84
CA ARG A 252 -35.13 -9.95 -8.54
C ARG A 252 -35.43 -8.63 -7.88
N PHE A 253 -34.51 -7.72 -7.99
CA PHE A 253 -34.74 -6.31 -7.73
C PHE A 253 -35.33 -5.65 -8.97
N THR A 254 -36.37 -4.80 -8.80
CA THR A 254 -36.81 -3.91 -9.87
C THR A 254 -35.94 -2.65 -9.89
N PRO A 255 -35.82 -1.95 -11.05
CA PRO A 255 -35.13 -0.66 -11.12
C PRO A 255 -35.65 0.35 -10.10
N GLU A 256 -36.97 0.37 -9.85
CA GLU A 256 -37.62 1.26 -8.90
C GLU A 256 -37.23 0.95 -7.48
N GLN A 257 -37.12 -0.35 -7.09
CA GLN A 257 -36.67 -0.74 -5.76
C GLN A 257 -35.22 -0.28 -5.49
N LEU A 258 -34.36 -0.32 -6.50
CA LEU A 258 -32.95 0.05 -6.34
C LEU A 258 -32.73 1.57 -6.41
N PHE A 259 -33.44 2.29 -7.29
CA PHE A 259 -33.17 3.70 -7.58
C PHE A 259 -34.31 4.66 -7.21
N GLY A 260 -35.45 4.15 -6.77
CA GLY A 260 -36.65 4.91 -6.43
C GLY A 260 -37.55 5.20 -7.62
N THR A 261 -36.99 5.54 -8.79
CA THR A 261 -37.73 5.75 -10.04
C THR A 261 -37.03 5.15 -11.24
N ARG A 262 -37.80 4.78 -12.28
CA ARG A 262 -37.29 4.22 -13.52
C ARG A 262 -36.38 5.21 -14.24
N GLU A 263 -36.72 6.48 -14.22
CA GLU A 263 -35.90 7.55 -14.82
C GLU A 263 -34.52 7.66 -14.15
N ARG A 264 -34.47 7.65 -12.82
CA ARG A 264 -33.19 7.64 -12.08
C ARG A 264 -32.38 6.39 -12.38
N ALA A 265 -33.02 5.23 -12.47
CA ALA A 265 -32.35 3.99 -12.85
C ALA A 265 -31.69 4.12 -14.23
N ARG A 266 -32.43 4.58 -15.25
CA ARG A 266 -31.93 4.80 -16.62
C ARG A 266 -30.74 5.76 -16.65
N LYS A 267 -30.81 6.87 -15.91
CA LYS A 267 -29.70 7.84 -15.82
C LYS A 267 -28.44 7.19 -15.23
N GLN A 268 -28.57 6.43 -14.15
CA GLN A 268 -27.45 5.75 -13.50
C GLN A 268 -26.86 4.62 -14.36
N LEU A 269 -27.71 3.84 -15.01
CA LEU A 269 -27.27 2.77 -15.91
C LEU A 269 -26.51 3.32 -17.13
N ARG A 270 -26.97 4.43 -17.72
CA ARG A 270 -26.24 5.13 -18.80
C ARG A 270 -24.87 5.59 -18.32
N ALA A 271 -24.79 6.25 -17.15
CA ALA A 271 -23.53 6.69 -16.59
C ALA A 271 -22.60 5.50 -16.28
N PHE A 272 -23.13 4.38 -15.81
CA PHE A 272 -22.38 3.17 -15.53
C PHE A 272 -21.76 2.56 -16.81
N LEU A 273 -22.46 2.56 -17.93
CA LEU A 273 -21.94 2.08 -19.22
C LEU A 273 -20.78 2.91 -19.77
N HIS A 274 -20.71 4.21 -19.45
CA HIS A 274 -19.63 5.08 -19.89
C HIS A 274 -18.37 4.98 -19.02
N ASN A 275 -18.44 4.31 -17.86
CA ASN A 275 -17.29 4.10 -17.00
C ASN A 275 -16.53 2.84 -17.43
N ASP A 276 -15.31 3.02 -17.97
CA ASP A 276 -14.43 1.90 -18.34
C ASP A 276 -13.76 1.28 -17.10
N LEU A 277 -14.56 0.68 -16.24
CA LEU A 277 -14.11 0.00 -15.02
C LEU A 277 -14.02 -1.52 -15.18
N ARG A 278 -14.10 -2.02 -16.41
CA ARG A 278 -14.13 -3.46 -16.75
C ARG A 278 -15.17 -4.25 -15.94
N PHE A 279 -16.29 -3.61 -15.62
CA PHE A 279 -17.43 -4.29 -15.04
C PHE A 279 -18.26 -5.04 -16.09
N PRO A 280 -18.92 -6.13 -15.72
CA PRO A 280 -19.90 -6.74 -16.61
C PRO A 280 -21.09 -5.80 -16.82
N THR A 281 -21.65 -5.82 -18.03
CA THR A 281 -22.76 -4.95 -18.44
C THR A 281 -23.96 -5.73 -19.01
N THR A 282 -23.99 -7.04 -18.77
CA THR A 282 -25.03 -7.93 -19.28
C THR A 282 -26.43 -7.45 -18.88
N GLY A 283 -27.34 -7.35 -19.86
CA GLY A 283 -28.73 -6.96 -19.64
C GLY A 283 -28.99 -5.46 -19.41
N ILE A 284 -27.95 -4.60 -19.34
CA ILE A 284 -28.17 -3.16 -19.14
C ILE A 284 -28.84 -2.51 -20.37
N ARG A 285 -28.49 -2.93 -21.59
CA ARG A 285 -29.04 -2.34 -22.80
C ARG A 285 -30.53 -2.61 -22.93
N GLU A 286 -30.96 -3.80 -22.59
CA GLU A 286 -32.37 -4.19 -22.56
C GLU A 286 -33.15 -3.31 -21.58
N LEU A 287 -32.64 -3.10 -20.37
CA LEU A 287 -33.25 -2.21 -19.36
C LEU A 287 -33.32 -0.72 -19.79
N LEU A 288 -32.51 -0.32 -20.76
CA LEU A 288 -32.54 1.04 -21.31
C LEU A 288 -33.52 1.20 -22.47
N HIS A 289 -33.86 0.10 -23.17
CA HIS A 289 -34.72 0.07 -24.39
C HIS A 289 -36.17 -0.34 -24.09
N ASP A 290 -36.47 -0.92 -22.91
CA ASP A 290 -37.85 -1.26 -22.54
C ASP A 290 -38.68 0.04 -22.39
N GLU A 291 -39.37 0.42 -23.48
CA GLU A 291 -40.44 1.41 -23.53
C GLU A 291 -41.81 0.75 -23.37
#